data_dbc8d85d7b45b483a01c1f30a2a8e99a
#
_entry.id   dbc8d85d7b45b483a01c1f30a2a8e99a
#
_cell.length_a   1.000
_cell.length_b   1.000
_cell.length_c   1.000
_cell.angle_alpha   90.00
_cell.angle_beta   90.00
_cell.angle_gamma   90.00
#
_symmetry.space_group_name_H-M   'P 1'
#
loop_
_entity.id
_entity.type
_entity.pdbx_description
1 polymer ?
#
loop_
_entity_poly.entity_id
_entity_poly.type
_entity_poly.pdbx_seq_one_letter_code
_entity_poly.pdbx_strand_id
1 'polypeptide(L)'
;MDFALRRKFGLDVERGQRLWEVIVVVKKWVLALGLVLTSSVALAQTPAGKVTVVTSFSKDVTDPIKKAFEKATPGVTLEVQNRNTNAGVKYLEETKTNNQVDLFWASAPDAFEVLKGKQLLSAYKPKASGIPEKIGSYPINDPAGFYSGFAASGYGIMWNERYARANKLPEPKEWQDLARPVFFDHVAIAAPSRSGTTHLTIETILQGEGWDKGWRTIKEMAGNFRAINERSFGVPEQVNSGQVGVGIVIDFFAFSAQASGFPVKFVYPSVTTVVPANVGIVANAPNKAAAEAFVEFLLSSAGQEVLLEPGIRRLPVNPAVYAKAGADYPNPFTDPRFQKMIGFDVDKSEGRTAVVDTLFDQLISFQLDALKGVTKTLHEVEAALAKKPNAQAKALLDEARTLIAAMPVSEAQASSAELRGAFTGGKEKGARQAEVEAQWASFARDHYAKAKAKAEEALKAAR
;
A
#
# COMPACT_ATOMS: atom_id res chain seq x y z
N MET A 1 8.23 -101.41 1.60
CA MET A 1 8.02 -101.12 3.01
C MET A 1 7.57 -99.71 3.08
N ASP A 2 6.30 -99.45 2.75
CA ASP A 2 5.67 -98.17 3.04
C ASP A 2 4.22 -98.05 2.55
N PHE A 3 3.39 -99.01 2.86
CA PHE A 3 1.97 -98.97 2.53
C PHE A 3 1.03 -99.21 3.76
N ALA A 4 1.63 -99.36 4.95
CA ALA A 4 0.89 -99.77 6.15
C ALA A 4 0.66 -98.64 7.19
N LEU A 5 1.11 -97.42 6.95
CA LEU A 5 0.99 -96.30 7.90
C LEU A 5 -0.02 -95.20 7.51
N ARG A 6 -0.73 -95.32 6.40
CA ARG A 6 -1.72 -94.32 5.93
C ARG A 6 -3.17 -94.55 6.39
N ARG A 7 -3.41 -95.57 7.21
CA ARG A 7 -4.80 -95.93 7.63
C ARG A 7 -5.17 -95.60 9.08
N LYS A 8 -4.35 -94.90 9.77
CA LYS A 8 -4.61 -94.57 11.25
C LYS A 8 -4.88 -93.15 11.61
N PHE A 9 -4.79 -92.22 10.66
CA PHE A 9 -5.21 -90.83 10.91
C PHE A 9 -6.06 -90.36 9.74
N GLY A 10 -7.36 -90.60 9.83
CA GLY A 10 -8.40 -90.10 8.94
C GLY A 10 -8.48 -88.55 9.09
N LEU A 11 -7.55 -87.83 8.44
CA LEU A 11 -7.68 -86.39 8.25
C LEU A 11 -8.41 -86.14 6.95
N ASP A 12 -9.69 -85.83 7.08
CA ASP A 12 -10.62 -85.45 6.05
C ASP A 12 -10.09 -84.23 5.30
N VAL A 13 -9.49 -84.47 4.13
CA VAL A 13 -8.85 -83.40 3.29
C VAL A 13 -9.89 -82.36 2.87
N GLU A 14 -11.15 -82.70 2.76
CA GLU A 14 -12.23 -81.79 2.44
C GLU A 14 -12.53 -80.78 3.57
N ARG A 15 -12.37 -81.17 4.87
CA ARG A 15 -12.55 -80.22 6.00
C ARG A 15 -11.42 -79.22 6.06
N GLY A 16 -10.22 -79.55 5.71
CA GLY A 16 -9.06 -78.64 5.66
C GLY A 16 -9.20 -77.58 4.57
N GLN A 17 -9.71 -77.93 3.39
CA GLN A 17 -9.96 -76.97 2.34
C GLN A 17 -11.06 -75.97 2.65
N ARG A 18 -12.18 -76.39 3.26
CA ARG A 18 -13.26 -75.51 3.66
C ARG A 18 -12.86 -74.59 4.80
N LEU A 19 -12.04 -74.99 5.73
CA LEU A 19 -11.49 -74.15 6.79
C LEU A 19 -10.53 -73.07 6.21
N TRP A 20 -9.76 -73.39 5.20
CA TRP A 20 -8.85 -72.45 4.52
C TRP A 20 -9.62 -71.39 3.73
N GLU A 21 -10.68 -71.77 3.03
CA GLU A 21 -11.53 -70.81 2.29
C GLU A 21 -12.26 -69.87 3.25
N VAL A 22 -12.77 -70.34 4.38
CA VAL A 22 -13.41 -69.51 5.40
C VAL A 22 -12.40 -68.54 6.02
N ILE A 23 -11.18 -68.98 6.32
CA ILE A 23 -10.12 -68.13 6.86
C ILE A 23 -9.69 -67.06 5.85
N VAL A 24 -9.59 -67.37 4.57
CA VAL A 24 -9.24 -66.41 3.51
C VAL A 24 -10.36 -65.41 3.28
N VAL A 25 -11.62 -65.83 3.31
CA VAL A 25 -12.79 -64.92 3.19
C VAL A 25 -12.88 -64.00 4.39
N VAL A 26 -12.73 -64.49 5.61
CA VAL A 26 -12.75 -63.65 6.84
C VAL A 26 -11.58 -62.70 6.86
N LYS A 27 -10.34 -63.06 6.42
CA LYS A 27 -9.22 -62.13 6.29
C LYS A 27 -9.47 -61.06 5.22
N LYS A 28 -10.12 -61.36 4.12
CA LYS A 28 -10.48 -60.35 3.08
C LYS A 28 -11.54 -59.38 3.60
N TRP A 29 -12.50 -59.84 4.38
CA TRP A 29 -13.52 -58.96 4.99
C TRP A 29 -12.98 -58.12 6.12
N VAL A 30 -12.06 -58.62 6.95
CA VAL A 30 -11.38 -57.82 8.00
C VAL A 30 -10.45 -56.80 7.38
N LEU A 31 -9.75 -57.10 6.27
CA LEU A 31 -8.95 -56.12 5.50
C LEU A 31 -9.82 -55.06 4.80
N ALA A 32 -11.00 -55.44 4.30
CA ALA A 32 -11.94 -54.49 3.68
C ALA A 32 -12.61 -53.58 4.72
N LEU A 33 -12.95 -54.08 5.93
CA LEU A 33 -13.46 -53.26 7.05
C LEU A 33 -12.35 -52.35 7.61
N GLY A 34 -11.08 -52.77 7.63
CA GLY A 34 -9.95 -51.94 8.07
C GLY A 34 -9.63 -50.80 7.12
N LEU A 35 -9.90 -50.95 5.82
CA LEU A 35 -9.69 -49.88 4.83
C LEU A 35 -10.83 -48.85 4.80
N VAL A 36 -12.04 -49.17 5.28
CA VAL A 36 -13.18 -48.25 5.33
C VAL A 36 -13.12 -47.36 6.56
N LEU A 37 -12.38 -47.76 7.63
CA LEU A 37 -12.26 -46.98 8.86
C LEU A 37 -11.10 -45.98 8.86
N THR A 38 -10.29 -45.87 7.80
CA THR A 38 -9.24 -44.87 7.65
C THR A 38 -9.57 -43.80 6.63
N SER A 39 -10.82 -43.66 6.20
CA SER A 39 -11.30 -42.41 5.64
C SER A 39 -11.34 -41.42 6.78
N SER A 40 -10.18 -40.89 7.14
CA SER A 40 -10.10 -39.64 7.90
C SER A 40 -10.86 -38.61 7.08
N VAL A 41 -12.13 -38.42 7.39
CA VAL A 41 -12.82 -37.18 7.05
C VAL A 41 -11.94 -36.15 7.70
N ALA A 42 -11.14 -35.47 6.91
CA ALA A 42 -10.53 -34.20 7.31
C ALA A 42 -11.73 -33.29 7.59
N LEU A 43 -12.24 -33.33 8.80
CA LEU A 43 -13.12 -32.30 9.33
C LEU A 43 -12.33 -31.04 9.13
N ALA A 44 -12.74 -30.22 8.16
CA ALA A 44 -12.21 -28.89 8.01
C ALA A 44 -12.37 -28.26 9.41
N GLN A 45 -11.25 -28.05 10.10
CA GLN A 45 -11.27 -27.44 11.40
C GLN A 45 -11.98 -26.10 11.24
N THR A 46 -13.12 -25.95 11.92
CA THR A 46 -13.82 -24.67 11.95
C THR A 46 -12.83 -23.65 12.49
N PRO A 47 -12.53 -22.56 11.77
CA PRO A 47 -11.61 -21.55 12.25
C PRO A 47 -12.09 -21.07 13.63
N ALA A 48 -11.21 -21.02 14.62
CA ALA A 48 -11.53 -20.56 15.96
C ALA A 48 -10.33 -19.88 16.62
N GLY A 49 -10.60 -19.07 17.63
CA GLY A 49 -9.56 -18.39 18.40
C GLY A 49 -9.24 -16.99 17.89
N LYS A 50 -8.06 -16.50 18.24
CA LYS A 50 -7.63 -15.15 17.92
C LYS A 50 -6.78 -15.13 16.67
N VAL A 51 -7.08 -14.22 15.74
CA VAL A 51 -6.23 -13.90 14.60
C VAL A 51 -5.69 -12.47 14.76
N THR A 52 -4.38 -12.32 14.71
CA THR A 52 -3.69 -11.04 14.90
C THR A 52 -3.27 -10.46 13.55
N VAL A 53 -3.70 -9.23 13.27
CA VAL A 53 -3.35 -8.51 12.04
C VAL A 53 -2.53 -7.26 12.34
N VAL A 54 -1.39 -7.11 11.67
CA VAL A 54 -0.66 -5.85 11.60
C VAL A 54 -1.16 -5.06 10.40
N THR A 55 -1.58 -3.82 10.63
CA THR A 55 -2.16 -2.97 9.57
C THR A 55 -1.83 -1.49 9.76
N SER A 56 -1.76 -0.77 8.64
CA SER A 56 -1.65 0.70 8.63
C SER A 56 -3.00 1.41 8.50
N PHE A 57 -4.11 0.69 8.35
CA PHE A 57 -5.44 1.27 8.22
C PHE A 57 -5.93 1.90 9.52
N SER A 58 -6.71 2.99 9.40
CA SER A 58 -7.40 3.62 10.53
C SER A 58 -8.53 2.73 11.07
N LYS A 59 -9.02 3.06 12.26
CA LYS A 59 -10.15 2.36 12.87
C LYS A 59 -11.42 2.44 12.04
N ASP A 60 -11.62 3.54 11.30
CA ASP A 60 -12.78 3.71 10.43
C ASP A 60 -12.87 2.62 9.34
N VAL A 61 -11.72 2.05 8.94
CA VAL A 61 -11.65 0.92 8.00
C VAL A 61 -11.67 -0.41 8.75
N THR A 62 -10.89 -0.53 9.84
CA THR A 62 -10.69 -1.83 10.49
C THR A 62 -11.88 -2.28 11.31
N ASP A 63 -12.56 -1.37 12.02
CA ASP A 63 -13.63 -1.74 12.95
C ASP A 63 -14.89 -2.28 12.24
N PRO A 64 -15.41 -1.69 11.13
CA PRO A 64 -16.52 -2.27 10.39
C PRO A 64 -16.17 -3.64 9.79
N ILE A 65 -14.98 -3.78 9.21
CA ILE A 65 -14.52 -5.04 8.62
C ILE A 65 -14.36 -6.11 9.71
N LYS A 66 -13.75 -5.77 10.85
CA LYS A 66 -13.66 -6.64 12.02
C LYS A 66 -15.03 -7.14 12.46
N LYS A 67 -15.97 -6.23 12.67
CA LYS A 67 -17.35 -6.55 13.09
C LYS A 67 -18.04 -7.49 12.10
N ALA A 68 -17.91 -7.22 10.81
CA ALA A 68 -18.51 -8.04 9.76
C ALA A 68 -17.86 -9.43 9.67
N PHE A 69 -16.52 -9.50 9.78
CA PHE A 69 -15.77 -10.76 9.80
C PHE A 69 -16.12 -11.63 11.00
N GLU A 70 -16.11 -11.09 12.21
CA GLU A 70 -16.43 -11.83 13.45
C GLU A 70 -17.88 -12.34 13.44
N LYS A 71 -18.79 -11.59 12.81
CA LYS A 71 -20.17 -12.05 12.59
C LYS A 71 -20.24 -13.19 11.58
N ALA A 72 -19.45 -13.14 10.52
CA ALA A 72 -19.43 -14.16 9.46
C ALA A 72 -18.66 -15.42 9.87
N THR A 73 -17.75 -15.33 10.84
CA THR A 73 -16.88 -16.41 11.29
C THR A 73 -16.98 -16.57 12.81
N PRO A 74 -18.09 -17.12 13.34
CA PRO A 74 -18.28 -17.29 14.78
C PRO A 74 -17.15 -18.12 15.40
N GLY A 75 -16.65 -17.67 16.56
CA GLY A 75 -15.54 -18.31 17.26
C GLY A 75 -14.15 -17.75 16.91
N VAL A 76 -14.04 -16.86 15.93
CA VAL A 76 -12.81 -16.13 15.62
C VAL A 76 -12.92 -14.69 16.09
N THR A 77 -11.85 -14.17 16.71
CA THR A 77 -11.72 -12.76 17.10
C THR A 77 -10.54 -12.14 16.36
N LEU A 78 -10.76 -11.00 15.70
CA LEU A 78 -9.71 -10.25 15.02
C LEU A 78 -9.05 -9.25 15.99
N GLU A 79 -7.76 -9.41 16.24
CA GLU A 79 -6.96 -8.45 16.99
C GLU A 79 -6.18 -7.56 16.01
N VAL A 80 -6.40 -6.25 16.09
CA VAL A 80 -5.78 -5.26 15.20
C VAL A 80 -4.61 -4.58 15.90
N GLN A 81 -3.41 -4.74 15.35
CA GLN A 81 -2.22 -4.01 15.75
C GLN A 81 -1.93 -2.91 14.71
N ASN A 82 -2.26 -1.67 15.05
CA ASN A 82 -2.04 -0.54 14.15
C ASN A 82 -0.59 -0.08 14.20
N ARG A 83 0.07 -0.09 13.04
CA ARG A 83 1.43 0.42 12.81
C ARG A 83 1.45 1.18 11.50
N ASN A 84 2.37 2.14 11.30
CA ASN A 84 2.60 2.62 9.94
C ASN A 84 3.23 1.49 9.10
N THR A 85 3.14 1.61 7.77
CA THR A 85 3.52 0.53 6.85
C THR A 85 4.96 0.05 7.07
N ASN A 86 5.93 0.98 7.08
CA ASN A 86 7.34 0.65 7.22
C ASN A 86 7.66 0.09 8.62
N ALA A 87 7.05 0.64 9.68
CA ALA A 87 7.18 0.08 11.02
C ALA A 87 6.52 -1.32 11.14
N GLY A 88 5.46 -1.59 10.40
CA GLY A 88 4.83 -2.91 10.32
C GLY A 88 5.75 -3.93 9.65
N VAL A 89 6.34 -3.59 8.51
CA VAL A 89 7.33 -4.44 7.81
C VAL A 89 8.52 -4.75 8.72
N LYS A 90 9.10 -3.72 9.34
CA LYS A 90 10.23 -3.85 10.26
C LYS A 90 9.88 -4.73 11.47
N TYR A 91 8.70 -4.56 12.04
CA TYR A 91 8.22 -5.36 13.16
C TYR A 91 8.14 -6.85 12.81
N LEU A 92 7.59 -7.19 11.64
CA LEU A 92 7.53 -8.59 11.18
C LEU A 92 8.93 -9.17 10.95
N GLU A 93 9.87 -8.37 10.45
CA GLU A 93 11.25 -8.79 10.26
C GLU A 93 11.96 -9.06 11.60
N GLU A 94 11.80 -8.18 12.57
CA GLU A 94 12.42 -8.29 13.90
C GLU A 94 11.83 -9.45 14.72
N THR A 95 10.55 -9.76 14.53
CA THR A 95 9.85 -10.80 15.31
C THR A 95 9.75 -12.15 14.61
N LYS A 96 10.35 -12.34 13.44
CA LYS A 96 10.22 -13.54 12.60
C LYS A 96 10.51 -14.86 13.29
N THR A 97 11.43 -14.88 14.26
CA THR A 97 11.81 -16.08 15.02
C THR A 97 10.83 -16.43 16.14
N ASN A 98 10.01 -15.46 16.57
CA ASN A 98 8.97 -15.63 17.59
C ASN A 98 7.71 -14.88 17.14
N ASN A 99 7.23 -15.21 15.94
CA ASN A 99 6.11 -14.53 15.30
C ASN A 99 4.80 -14.75 16.09
N GLN A 100 4.09 -13.65 16.37
CA GLN A 100 2.78 -13.63 17.02
C GLN A 100 1.70 -13.00 16.12
N VAL A 101 2.03 -12.77 14.84
CA VAL A 101 1.16 -12.12 13.87
C VAL A 101 0.73 -13.11 12.81
N ASP A 102 -0.55 -13.11 12.49
CA ASP A 102 -1.11 -13.98 11.47
C ASP A 102 -1.17 -13.31 10.08
N LEU A 103 -1.43 -12.00 10.05
CA LEU A 103 -1.71 -11.27 8.82
C LEU A 103 -0.98 -9.92 8.77
N PHE A 104 -0.56 -9.55 7.56
CA PHE A 104 -0.21 -8.17 7.21
C PHE A 104 -1.26 -7.61 6.23
N TRP A 105 -1.76 -6.40 6.49
CA TRP A 105 -2.89 -5.83 5.77
C TRP A 105 -2.70 -4.32 5.53
N ALA A 106 -2.45 -3.91 4.27
CA ALA A 106 -2.07 -2.52 3.95
C ALA A 106 -2.37 -2.12 2.50
N SER A 107 -2.40 -0.79 2.24
CA SER A 107 -2.50 -0.21 0.90
C SER A 107 -1.11 0.13 0.34
N ALA A 108 -0.23 -0.86 0.26
CA ALA A 108 1.16 -0.66 -0.16
C ALA A 108 1.69 -1.97 -0.78
N PRO A 109 1.41 -2.25 -2.07
CA PRO A 109 1.82 -3.49 -2.72
C PRO A 109 3.35 -3.71 -2.69
N ASP A 110 4.15 -2.66 -2.77
CA ASP A 110 5.61 -2.68 -2.61
C ASP A 110 6.06 -3.23 -1.25
N ALA A 111 5.35 -2.90 -0.16
CA ALA A 111 5.63 -3.48 1.15
C ALA A 111 5.42 -5.01 1.18
N PHE A 112 4.46 -5.52 0.39
CA PHE A 112 4.26 -6.96 0.26
C PHE A 112 5.37 -7.63 -0.55
N GLU A 113 5.92 -6.96 -1.58
CA GLU A 113 7.09 -7.47 -2.30
C GLU A 113 8.33 -7.50 -1.38
N VAL A 114 8.55 -6.50 -0.54
CA VAL A 114 9.59 -6.53 0.50
C VAL A 114 9.42 -7.73 1.44
N LEU A 115 8.21 -7.95 1.96
CA LEU A 115 7.93 -9.08 2.86
C LEU A 115 8.11 -10.43 2.17
N LYS A 116 7.68 -10.56 0.93
CA LYS A 116 7.82 -11.75 0.09
C LYS A 116 9.31 -12.05 -0.19
N GLY A 117 10.08 -11.06 -0.62
CA GLY A 117 11.52 -11.19 -0.87
C GLY A 117 12.31 -11.60 0.38
N LYS A 118 11.86 -11.19 1.58
CA LYS A 118 12.41 -11.58 2.88
C LYS A 118 11.85 -12.90 3.43
N GLN A 119 11.00 -13.60 2.66
CA GLN A 119 10.33 -14.86 3.07
C GLN A 119 9.50 -14.71 4.35
N LEU A 120 8.87 -13.56 4.55
CA LEU A 120 8.03 -13.25 5.71
C LEU A 120 6.53 -13.50 5.44
N LEU A 121 6.16 -13.96 4.25
CA LEU A 121 4.79 -14.33 3.89
C LEU A 121 4.70 -15.81 3.54
N SER A 122 3.52 -16.40 3.79
CA SER A 122 3.14 -17.75 3.37
C SER A 122 2.21 -17.67 2.15
N ALA A 123 2.45 -18.49 1.15
CA ALA A 123 1.57 -18.56 0.00
C ALA A 123 0.21 -19.15 0.37
N TYR A 124 -0.85 -18.50 -0.10
CA TYR A 124 -2.24 -18.95 -0.02
C TYR A 124 -3.01 -18.44 -1.24
N LYS A 125 -3.71 -19.33 -1.92
CA LYS A 125 -4.57 -19.00 -3.06
C LYS A 125 -6.02 -19.01 -2.59
N PRO A 126 -6.69 -17.86 -2.51
CA PRO A 126 -8.09 -17.78 -2.13
C PRO A 126 -9.00 -18.54 -3.10
N LYS A 127 -10.11 -19.06 -2.58
CA LYS A 127 -11.14 -19.77 -3.33
C LYS A 127 -12.18 -18.84 -3.96
N ALA A 128 -12.14 -17.55 -3.59
CA ALA A 128 -13.06 -16.54 -4.09
C ALA A 128 -13.05 -16.48 -5.62
N SER A 129 -14.23 -16.43 -6.22
CA SER A 129 -14.44 -16.33 -7.66
C SER A 129 -15.00 -14.97 -8.07
N GLY A 130 -14.94 -14.65 -9.36
CA GLY A 130 -15.49 -13.41 -9.90
C GLY A 130 -14.60 -12.19 -9.72
N ILE A 131 -13.38 -12.35 -9.20
CA ILE A 131 -12.38 -11.30 -9.12
C ILE A 131 -11.51 -11.37 -10.39
N PRO A 132 -11.40 -10.28 -11.18
CA PRO A 132 -10.54 -10.24 -12.35
C PRO A 132 -9.05 -10.41 -11.99
N GLU A 133 -8.24 -10.82 -12.96
CA GLU A 133 -6.79 -10.91 -12.75
C GLU A 133 -6.12 -9.55 -12.56
N LYS A 134 -6.69 -8.49 -13.19
CA LYS A 134 -6.10 -7.15 -13.22
C LYS A 134 -7.15 -6.06 -12.99
N ILE A 135 -6.66 -4.92 -12.48
CA ILE A 135 -7.36 -3.65 -12.47
C ILE A 135 -6.51 -2.64 -13.24
N GLY A 136 -7.06 -2.08 -14.33
CA GLY A 136 -6.22 -1.38 -15.30
C GLY A 136 -5.12 -2.31 -15.84
N SER A 137 -3.87 -1.90 -15.72
CA SER A 137 -2.70 -2.72 -16.07
C SER A 137 -2.14 -3.53 -14.90
N TYR A 138 -2.62 -3.31 -13.66
CA TYR A 138 -2.01 -3.85 -12.46
C TYR A 138 -2.64 -5.19 -12.02
N PRO A 139 -1.86 -6.24 -11.69
CA PRO A 139 -2.38 -7.49 -11.14
C PRO A 139 -3.06 -7.28 -9.79
N ILE A 140 -4.24 -7.88 -9.58
CA ILE A 140 -4.95 -7.77 -8.30
C ILE A 140 -4.28 -8.66 -7.25
N ASN A 141 -3.86 -9.86 -7.63
CA ASN A 141 -3.22 -10.82 -6.73
C ASN A 141 -1.78 -11.10 -7.14
N ASP A 142 -0.93 -11.43 -6.19
CA ASP A 142 0.39 -11.98 -6.50
C ASP A 142 0.24 -13.33 -7.22
N PRO A 143 0.89 -13.53 -8.39
CA PRO A 143 0.78 -14.79 -9.14
C PRO A 143 1.25 -16.01 -8.35
N ALA A 144 2.22 -15.84 -7.44
CA ALA A 144 2.72 -16.90 -6.56
C ALA A 144 1.83 -17.11 -5.31
N GLY A 145 0.86 -16.22 -5.06
CA GLY A 145 -0.13 -16.36 -3.99
C GLY A 145 0.34 -15.87 -2.62
N PHE A 146 1.40 -15.08 -2.50
CA PHE A 146 1.86 -14.58 -1.21
C PHE A 146 0.97 -13.47 -0.63
N TYR A 147 0.22 -12.77 -1.49
CA TYR A 147 -0.76 -11.76 -1.05
C TYR A 147 -1.91 -11.64 -2.06
N SER A 148 -3.03 -11.13 -1.59
CA SER A 148 -4.24 -10.92 -2.39
C SER A 148 -4.75 -9.49 -2.24
N GLY A 149 -5.11 -8.86 -3.37
CA GLY A 149 -5.78 -7.57 -3.39
C GLY A 149 -7.26 -7.72 -3.02
N PHE A 150 -7.71 -6.94 -2.05
CA PHE A 150 -9.10 -6.97 -1.61
C PHE A 150 -9.88 -5.71 -1.96
N ALA A 151 -9.20 -4.60 -2.22
CA ALA A 151 -9.76 -3.33 -2.63
C ALA A 151 -8.79 -2.61 -3.55
N ALA A 152 -9.29 -1.74 -4.41
CA ALA A 152 -8.46 -0.88 -5.24
C ALA A 152 -8.48 0.56 -4.72
N SER A 153 -7.48 1.33 -5.06
CA SER A 153 -7.41 2.76 -4.75
C SER A 153 -6.47 3.48 -5.70
N GLY A 154 -6.78 4.75 -5.97
CA GLY A 154 -5.91 5.66 -6.70
C GLY A 154 -5.52 6.85 -5.83
N TYR A 155 -4.61 7.69 -6.35
CA TYR A 155 -4.03 8.82 -5.63
C TYR A 155 -4.45 10.12 -6.30
N GLY A 156 -4.70 11.15 -5.49
CA GLY A 156 -5.15 12.42 -6.05
C GLY A 156 -5.19 13.56 -5.04
N ILE A 157 -5.92 14.59 -5.42
CA ILE A 157 -6.01 15.85 -4.70
C ILE A 157 -7.43 16.00 -4.16
N MET A 158 -7.52 16.17 -2.84
CA MET A 158 -8.73 16.47 -2.09
C MET A 158 -8.71 17.93 -1.67
N TRP A 159 -9.85 18.64 -1.76
CA TRP A 159 -9.94 20.00 -1.24
C TRP A 159 -11.28 20.27 -0.56
N ASN A 160 -11.25 21.18 0.42
CA ASN A 160 -12.45 21.65 1.11
C ASN A 160 -13.05 22.84 0.36
N GLU A 161 -14.28 22.69 -0.17
CA GLU A 161 -14.94 23.73 -0.96
C GLU A 161 -15.21 25.03 -0.19
N ARG A 162 -15.53 24.94 1.11
CA ARG A 162 -15.76 26.14 1.95
C ARG A 162 -14.47 26.91 2.17
N TYR A 163 -13.40 26.17 2.47
CA TYR A 163 -12.06 26.76 2.60
C TYR A 163 -11.59 27.38 1.29
N ALA A 164 -11.74 26.65 0.18
CA ALA A 164 -11.34 27.14 -1.14
C ALA A 164 -12.06 28.44 -1.52
N ARG A 165 -13.37 28.51 -1.30
CA ARG A 165 -14.12 29.76 -1.53
C ARG A 165 -13.65 30.91 -0.65
N ALA A 166 -13.44 30.68 0.65
CA ALA A 166 -13.00 31.71 1.60
C ALA A 166 -11.60 32.25 1.25
N ASN A 167 -10.71 31.40 0.76
CA ASN A 167 -9.33 31.76 0.41
C ASN A 167 -9.13 32.01 -1.10
N LYS A 168 -10.20 32.00 -1.90
CA LYS A 168 -10.18 32.20 -3.36
C LYS A 168 -9.26 31.22 -4.08
N LEU A 169 -9.17 29.99 -3.59
CA LEU A 169 -8.40 28.93 -4.24
C LEU A 169 -9.18 28.39 -5.44
N PRO A 170 -8.55 28.24 -6.61
CA PRO A 170 -9.16 27.56 -7.74
C PRO A 170 -9.21 26.03 -7.46
N GLU A 171 -10.07 25.31 -8.17
CA GLU A 171 -10.08 23.86 -8.14
C GLU A 171 -8.80 23.31 -8.75
N PRO A 172 -7.99 22.52 -8.01
CA PRO A 172 -6.82 21.89 -8.57
C PRO A 172 -7.23 20.73 -9.49
N LYS A 173 -6.45 20.51 -10.55
CA LYS A 173 -6.68 19.40 -11.50
C LYS A 173 -5.45 18.50 -11.63
N GLU A 174 -4.27 19.09 -11.63
CA GLU A 174 -2.99 18.42 -11.82
C GLU A 174 -2.05 18.67 -10.63
N TRP A 175 -1.04 17.82 -10.50
CA TRP A 175 -0.03 17.99 -9.44
C TRP A 175 0.63 19.35 -9.52
N GLN A 176 0.96 19.83 -10.72
CA GLN A 176 1.61 21.11 -10.96
C GLN A 176 0.75 22.30 -10.53
N ASP A 177 -0.56 22.17 -10.46
CA ASP A 177 -1.42 23.25 -9.96
C ASP A 177 -1.07 23.61 -8.52
N LEU A 178 -0.67 22.60 -7.72
CA LEU A 178 -0.32 22.80 -6.32
C LEU A 178 0.98 23.59 -6.11
N ALA A 179 1.79 23.77 -7.16
CA ALA A 179 2.98 24.61 -7.16
C ALA A 179 2.68 26.11 -7.40
N ARG A 180 1.44 26.45 -7.80
CA ARG A 180 1.06 27.84 -8.11
C ARG A 180 1.03 28.71 -6.85
N PRO A 181 1.37 30.00 -6.95
CA PRO A 181 1.42 30.94 -5.80
C PRO A 181 0.15 30.96 -4.95
N VAL A 182 -1.03 30.78 -5.58
CA VAL A 182 -2.33 30.79 -4.89
C VAL A 182 -2.49 29.66 -3.87
N PHE A 183 -1.73 28.57 -4.00
CA PHE A 183 -1.76 27.43 -3.06
C PHE A 183 -0.70 27.52 -1.95
N PHE A 184 0.10 28.59 -1.90
CA PHE A 184 1.13 28.75 -0.87
C PHE A 184 0.53 28.70 0.53
N ASP A 185 1.03 27.79 1.37
CA ASP A 185 0.58 27.53 2.75
C ASP A 185 -0.87 26.99 2.86
N HIS A 186 -1.37 26.31 1.81
CA HIS A 186 -2.71 25.74 1.78
C HIS A 186 -2.75 24.22 1.59
N VAL A 187 -1.61 23.57 1.36
CA VAL A 187 -1.50 22.16 0.97
C VAL A 187 -0.94 21.32 2.12
N ALA A 188 -1.47 20.11 2.32
CA ALA A 188 -0.91 19.11 3.21
C ALA A 188 -0.66 17.78 2.52
N ILE A 189 0.37 17.07 2.99
CA ILE A 189 0.73 15.71 2.58
C ILE A 189 1.17 14.92 3.83
N ALA A 190 1.36 13.60 3.73
CA ALA A 190 2.08 12.84 4.76
C ALA A 190 3.53 12.56 4.32
N ALA A 191 4.41 12.20 5.27
CA ALA A 191 5.77 11.77 4.94
C ALA A 191 5.75 10.36 4.32
N PRO A 192 6.36 10.14 3.16
CA PRO A 192 6.39 8.82 2.52
C PRO A 192 7.13 7.77 3.37
N SER A 193 8.17 8.15 4.09
CA SER A 193 8.91 7.28 5.02
C SER A 193 8.03 6.66 6.13
N ARG A 194 6.85 7.21 6.36
CA ARG A 194 5.90 6.76 7.40
C ARG A 194 4.54 6.33 6.83
N SER A 195 4.33 6.47 5.53
CA SER A 195 3.08 6.21 4.85
C SER A 195 3.32 5.54 3.49
N GLY A 196 3.06 4.25 3.40
CA GLY A 196 3.09 3.54 2.11
C GLY A 196 2.16 4.17 1.07
N THR A 197 1.01 4.70 1.48
CA THR A 197 0.12 5.49 0.59
C THR A 197 0.84 6.67 -0.03
N THR A 198 1.58 7.44 0.78
CA THR A 198 2.29 8.62 0.28
C THR A 198 3.51 8.20 -0.54
N HIS A 199 4.22 7.15 -0.13
CA HIS A 199 5.30 6.58 -0.94
C HIS A 199 4.81 6.24 -2.36
N LEU A 200 3.68 5.51 -2.47
CA LEU A 200 3.09 5.17 -3.76
C LEU A 200 2.63 6.41 -4.55
N THR A 201 2.17 7.48 -3.88
CA THR A 201 1.86 8.75 -4.56
C THR A 201 3.11 9.39 -5.16
N ILE A 202 4.20 9.46 -4.39
CA ILE A 202 5.50 9.98 -4.85
C ILE A 202 6.03 9.13 -6.01
N GLU A 203 6.04 7.81 -5.85
CA GLU A 203 6.46 6.88 -6.91
C GLU A 203 5.61 6.99 -8.18
N THR A 204 4.30 7.18 -8.04
CA THR A 204 3.41 7.41 -9.18
C THR A 204 3.83 8.65 -9.98
N ILE A 205 4.15 9.74 -9.31
CA ILE A 205 4.64 10.97 -9.97
C ILE A 205 5.99 10.71 -10.64
N LEU A 206 6.92 10.04 -9.94
CA LEU A 206 8.25 9.72 -10.46
C LEU A 206 8.21 8.77 -11.66
N GLN A 207 7.33 7.76 -11.64
CA GLN A 207 7.19 6.83 -12.75
C GLN A 207 6.47 7.45 -13.95
N GLY A 208 5.48 8.29 -13.71
CA GLY A 208 4.69 8.92 -14.77
C GLY A 208 5.36 10.12 -15.43
N GLU A 209 6.13 10.91 -14.68
CA GLU A 209 6.83 12.09 -15.22
C GLU A 209 8.32 11.85 -15.50
N GLY A 210 8.89 10.76 -15.00
CA GLY A 210 10.33 10.51 -14.95
C GLY A 210 11.00 11.16 -13.73
N TRP A 211 12.22 10.72 -13.41
CA TRP A 211 12.93 11.07 -12.19
C TRP A 211 13.12 12.58 -12.00
N ASP A 212 13.73 13.24 -12.99
CA ASP A 212 14.10 14.66 -12.85
C ASP A 212 12.88 15.57 -12.83
N LYS A 213 11.93 15.35 -13.74
CA LYS A 213 10.70 16.14 -13.80
C LYS A 213 9.81 15.85 -12.59
N GLY A 214 9.67 14.58 -12.21
CA GLY A 214 8.85 14.18 -11.06
C GLY A 214 9.36 14.81 -9.76
N TRP A 215 10.67 14.76 -9.48
CA TRP A 215 11.24 15.42 -8.31
C TRP A 215 11.11 16.95 -8.37
N ARG A 216 11.21 17.54 -9.56
CA ARG A 216 10.91 18.98 -9.73
C ARG A 216 9.48 19.28 -9.31
N THR A 217 8.50 18.57 -9.87
CA THR A 217 7.06 18.71 -9.53
C THR A 217 6.84 18.57 -8.03
N ILE A 218 7.40 17.52 -7.40
CA ILE A 218 7.26 17.24 -5.96
C ILE A 218 7.82 18.40 -5.12
N LYS A 219 9.02 18.91 -5.44
CA LYS A 219 9.65 20.00 -4.69
C LYS A 219 8.94 21.34 -4.88
N GLU A 220 8.48 21.63 -6.09
CA GLU A 220 7.70 22.84 -6.37
C GLU A 220 6.37 22.83 -5.60
N MET A 221 5.65 21.69 -5.57
CA MET A 221 4.47 21.54 -4.71
C MET A 221 4.82 21.70 -3.22
N ALA A 222 5.93 21.06 -2.80
CA ALA A 222 6.34 21.05 -1.39
C ALA A 222 6.67 22.46 -0.85
N GLY A 223 7.14 23.34 -1.72
CA GLY A 223 7.33 24.76 -1.37
C GLY A 223 6.02 25.45 -0.91
N ASN A 224 4.87 24.92 -1.29
CA ASN A 224 3.55 25.41 -0.91
C ASN A 224 2.91 24.62 0.26
N PHE A 225 3.59 23.61 0.82
CA PHE A 225 3.03 22.81 1.90
C PHE A 225 2.90 23.61 3.20
N ARG A 226 1.74 23.52 3.82
CA ARG A 226 1.49 23.97 5.18
C ARG A 226 1.95 22.96 6.21
N ALA A 227 1.73 21.66 5.90
CA ALA A 227 2.03 20.58 6.82
C ALA A 227 2.47 19.30 6.09
N ILE A 228 3.37 18.57 6.73
CA ILE A 228 3.72 17.20 6.41
C ILE A 228 3.35 16.32 7.61
N ASN A 229 2.34 15.47 7.45
CA ASN A 229 1.80 14.63 8.52
C ASN A 229 2.59 13.32 8.66
N GLU A 230 2.56 12.73 9.86
CA GLU A 230 3.17 11.43 10.10
C GLU A 230 2.35 10.26 9.51
N ARG A 231 1.03 10.44 9.37
CA ARG A 231 0.10 9.40 8.92
C ARG A 231 -0.78 9.95 7.82
N SER A 232 -1.04 9.12 6.80
CA SER A 232 -1.86 9.51 5.66
C SER A 232 -3.28 9.94 6.04
N PHE A 233 -3.88 9.35 7.07
CA PHE A 233 -5.22 9.72 7.53
C PHE A 233 -5.29 11.09 8.25
N GLY A 234 -4.18 11.63 8.75
CA GLY A 234 -4.14 12.98 9.31
C GLY A 234 -4.35 14.07 8.25
N VAL A 235 -4.07 13.79 6.98
CA VAL A 235 -4.27 14.77 5.89
C VAL A 235 -5.77 15.04 5.65
N PRO A 236 -6.63 14.03 5.39
CA PRO A 236 -8.07 14.27 5.22
C PRO A 236 -8.74 14.85 6.47
N GLU A 237 -8.28 14.52 7.68
CA GLU A 237 -8.78 15.14 8.92
C GLU A 237 -8.56 16.66 8.93
N GLN A 238 -7.37 17.12 8.52
CA GLN A 238 -7.07 18.55 8.40
C GLN A 238 -7.87 19.23 7.30
N VAL A 239 -8.10 18.57 6.17
CA VAL A 239 -8.94 19.09 5.09
C VAL A 239 -10.41 19.17 5.52
N ASN A 240 -10.93 18.11 6.14
CA ASN A 240 -12.31 18.06 6.63
C ASN A 240 -12.61 19.15 7.65
N SER A 241 -11.68 19.38 8.59
CA SER A 241 -11.80 20.43 9.62
C SER A 241 -11.53 21.84 9.10
N GLY A 242 -11.00 22.00 7.89
CA GLY A 242 -10.62 23.30 7.34
C GLY A 242 -9.34 23.88 7.97
N GLN A 243 -8.49 23.07 8.57
CA GLN A 243 -7.15 23.48 9.01
C GLN A 243 -6.23 23.72 7.82
N VAL A 244 -6.41 22.94 6.75
CA VAL A 244 -5.80 23.15 5.44
C VAL A 244 -6.86 23.11 4.34
N GLY A 245 -6.58 23.74 3.20
CA GLY A 245 -7.53 23.79 2.08
C GLY A 245 -7.48 22.56 1.20
N VAL A 246 -6.27 22.02 1.01
CA VAL A 246 -5.97 21.00 0.02
C VAL A 246 -5.12 19.88 0.63
N GLY A 247 -5.40 18.65 0.30
CA GLY A 247 -4.64 17.47 0.74
C GLY A 247 -4.29 16.55 -0.42
N ILE A 248 -3.07 16.03 -0.40
CA ILE A 248 -2.66 14.93 -1.29
C ILE A 248 -3.00 13.64 -0.57
N VAL A 249 -3.92 12.85 -1.13
CA VAL A 249 -4.54 11.71 -0.45
C VAL A 249 -4.78 10.53 -1.39
N ILE A 250 -5.01 9.36 -0.80
CA ILE A 250 -5.64 8.22 -1.46
C ILE A 250 -7.15 8.46 -1.55
N ASP A 251 -7.77 8.04 -2.62
CA ASP A 251 -9.13 8.37 -3.06
C ASP A 251 -10.24 8.10 -2.02
N PHE A 252 -10.21 6.94 -1.37
CA PHE A 252 -11.27 6.56 -0.44
C PHE A 252 -11.43 7.50 0.76
N PHE A 253 -10.40 8.23 1.14
CA PHE A 253 -10.51 9.25 2.18
C PHE A 253 -11.44 10.40 1.76
N ALA A 254 -11.32 10.83 0.51
CA ALA A 254 -12.20 11.86 -0.03
C ALA A 254 -13.62 11.32 -0.22
N PHE A 255 -13.78 10.11 -0.75
CA PHE A 255 -15.09 9.49 -0.96
C PHE A 255 -15.84 9.23 0.34
N SER A 256 -15.13 8.76 1.38
CA SER A 256 -15.69 8.57 2.73
C SER A 256 -16.09 9.92 3.35
N ALA A 257 -15.26 10.95 3.22
CA ALA A 257 -15.59 12.29 3.70
C ALA A 257 -16.82 12.87 3.00
N GLN A 258 -16.93 12.73 1.68
CA GLN A 258 -18.12 13.13 0.91
C GLN A 258 -19.37 12.39 1.38
N ALA A 259 -19.29 11.06 1.54
CA ALA A 259 -20.40 10.25 2.02
C ALA A 259 -20.82 10.61 3.45
N SER A 260 -19.90 11.11 4.26
CA SER A 260 -20.15 11.62 5.62
C SER A 260 -20.63 13.09 5.65
N GLY A 261 -20.86 13.72 4.49
CA GLY A 261 -21.41 15.06 4.37
C GLY A 261 -20.40 16.20 4.52
N PHE A 262 -19.09 15.90 4.51
CA PHE A 262 -18.08 16.97 4.47
C PHE A 262 -18.09 17.67 3.11
N PRO A 263 -17.91 19.01 3.06
CA PRO A 263 -17.92 19.79 1.83
C PRO A 263 -16.57 19.69 1.12
N VAL A 264 -16.23 18.50 0.67
CA VAL A 264 -14.97 18.21 0.00
C VAL A 264 -15.18 17.67 -1.40
N LYS A 265 -14.18 17.92 -2.26
CA LYS A 265 -14.08 17.38 -3.62
C LYS A 265 -12.78 16.61 -3.78
N PHE A 266 -12.72 15.83 -4.84
CA PHE A 266 -11.55 15.04 -5.18
C PHE A 266 -11.34 14.99 -6.69
N VAL A 267 -10.08 14.96 -7.11
CA VAL A 267 -9.70 14.75 -8.51
C VAL A 267 -8.53 13.76 -8.59
N TYR A 268 -8.56 12.93 -9.62
CA TYR A 268 -7.39 12.19 -10.09
C TYR A 268 -6.64 13.05 -11.09
N PRO A 269 -5.38 13.46 -10.81
CA PRO A 269 -4.52 14.08 -11.83
C PRO A 269 -4.27 13.15 -13.01
N SER A 270 -3.86 13.68 -14.15
CA SER A 270 -3.57 12.88 -15.36
C SER A 270 -2.47 11.85 -15.14
N VAL A 271 -1.47 12.19 -14.31
CA VAL A 271 -0.42 11.28 -13.85
C VAL A 271 -0.82 10.68 -12.52
N THR A 272 -1.60 9.61 -12.56
CA THR A 272 -1.95 8.81 -11.39
C THR A 272 -2.09 7.34 -11.77
N THR A 273 -2.19 6.47 -10.76
CA THR A 273 -2.37 5.02 -10.94
C THR A 273 -3.47 4.49 -10.03
N VAL A 274 -3.95 3.30 -10.33
CA VAL A 274 -4.81 2.51 -9.44
C VAL A 274 -4.09 1.20 -9.10
N VAL A 275 -3.97 0.91 -7.82
CA VAL A 275 -3.33 -0.30 -7.31
C VAL A 275 -4.18 -0.96 -6.23
N PRO A 276 -4.08 -2.27 -6.04
CA PRO A 276 -4.79 -2.95 -4.97
C PRO A 276 -4.20 -2.64 -3.59
N ALA A 277 -5.08 -2.61 -2.61
CA ALA A 277 -4.72 -2.80 -1.21
C ALA A 277 -4.74 -4.30 -0.93
N ASN A 278 -3.75 -4.79 -0.21
CA ASN A 278 -3.48 -6.22 -0.10
C ASN A 278 -3.59 -6.74 1.32
N VAL A 279 -3.80 -8.06 1.42
CA VAL A 279 -3.68 -8.87 2.63
C VAL A 279 -2.77 -10.06 2.34
N GLY A 280 -1.87 -10.39 3.25
CA GLY A 280 -0.97 -11.54 3.16
C GLY A 280 -0.88 -12.27 4.49
N ILE A 281 -0.78 -13.59 4.45
CA ILE A 281 -0.57 -14.43 5.63
C ILE A 281 0.92 -14.40 5.98
N VAL A 282 1.23 -14.06 7.22
CA VAL A 282 2.62 -13.99 7.70
C VAL A 282 3.19 -15.41 7.80
N ALA A 283 4.48 -15.55 7.47
CA ALA A 283 5.17 -16.83 7.62
C ALA A 283 5.13 -17.30 9.08
N ASN A 284 4.83 -18.59 9.28
CA ASN A 284 4.64 -19.17 10.62
C ASN A 284 3.51 -18.48 11.42
N ALA A 285 2.41 -18.11 10.76
CA ALA A 285 1.22 -17.56 11.40
C ALA A 285 0.72 -18.50 12.51
N PRO A 286 0.56 -18.04 13.78
CA PRO A 286 0.10 -18.88 14.89
C PRO A 286 -1.29 -19.49 14.65
N ASN A 287 -2.19 -18.76 13.99
CA ASN A 287 -3.54 -19.23 13.68
C ASN A 287 -3.83 -19.14 12.17
N LYS A 288 -3.09 -19.95 11.39
CA LYS A 288 -3.18 -19.95 9.92
C LYS A 288 -4.62 -20.19 9.41
N ALA A 289 -5.39 -21.09 10.01
CA ALA A 289 -6.76 -21.37 9.58
C ALA A 289 -7.68 -20.15 9.72
N ALA A 290 -7.56 -19.38 10.80
CA ALA A 290 -8.31 -18.14 10.99
C ALA A 290 -7.80 -17.02 10.09
N ALA A 291 -6.49 -16.97 9.79
CA ALA A 291 -5.92 -16.06 8.82
C ALA A 291 -6.44 -16.31 7.40
N GLU A 292 -6.49 -17.58 6.97
CA GLU A 292 -7.10 -17.98 5.70
C GLU A 292 -8.58 -17.59 5.64
N ALA A 293 -9.33 -17.80 6.73
CA ALA A 293 -10.74 -17.38 6.81
C ALA A 293 -10.92 -15.87 6.68
N PHE A 294 -10.00 -15.07 7.23
CA PHE A 294 -10.05 -13.61 7.06
C PHE A 294 -9.76 -13.20 5.59
N VAL A 295 -8.80 -13.83 4.92
CA VAL A 295 -8.54 -13.58 3.50
C VAL A 295 -9.76 -13.93 2.65
N GLU A 296 -10.36 -15.11 2.88
CA GLU A 296 -11.59 -15.54 2.17
C GLU A 296 -12.76 -14.56 2.43
N PHE A 297 -12.91 -14.11 3.69
CA PHE A 297 -13.95 -13.13 4.01
C PHE A 297 -13.76 -11.82 3.24
N LEU A 298 -12.55 -11.26 3.23
CA LEU A 298 -12.28 -10.00 2.52
C LEU A 298 -12.62 -10.08 1.02
N LEU A 299 -12.46 -11.26 0.42
CA LEU A 299 -12.71 -11.50 -1.00
C LEU A 299 -14.12 -12.02 -1.29
N SER A 300 -14.88 -12.40 -0.26
CA SER A 300 -16.28 -12.82 -0.40
C SER A 300 -17.19 -11.64 -0.79
N SER A 301 -18.38 -11.92 -1.33
CA SER A 301 -19.37 -10.89 -1.60
C SER A 301 -19.69 -10.05 -0.35
N ALA A 302 -19.81 -10.69 0.82
CA ALA A 302 -20.08 -9.99 2.07
C ALA A 302 -18.94 -9.04 2.48
N GLY A 303 -17.68 -9.49 2.40
CA GLY A 303 -16.52 -8.64 2.69
C GLY A 303 -16.35 -7.50 1.68
N GLN A 304 -16.63 -7.76 0.41
CA GLN A 304 -16.57 -6.75 -0.64
C GLN A 304 -17.70 -5.71 -0.52
N GLU A 305 -18.89 -6.10 -0.04
CA GLU A 305 -19.99 -5.18 0.23
C GLU A 305 -19.71 -4.22 1.38
N VAL A 306 -18.99 -4.65 2.42
CA VAL A 306 -18.55 -3.78 3.52
C VAL A 306 -17.74 -2.59 3.00
N LEU A 307 -16.99 -2.77 1.91
CA LEU A 307 -16.21 -1.69 1.30
C LEU A 307 -17.07 -0.53 0.76
N LEU A 308 -18.35 -0.78 0.47
CA LEU A 308 -19.31 0.24 0.01
C LEU A 308 -19.84 1.11 1.15
N GLU A 309 -19.65 0.73 2.40
CA GLU A 309 -20.14 1.51 3.55
C GLU A 309 -19.60 2.95 3.52
N PRO A 310 -20.45 3.95 3.88
CA PRO A 310 -20.09 5.37 3.79
C PRO A 310 -18.77 5.73 4.48
N GLY A 311 -18.47 5.08 5.62
CA GLY A 311 -17.23 5.32 6.38
C GLY A 311 -15.98 4.72 5.74
N ILE A 312 -16.11 3.80 4.78
CA ILE A 312 -15.01 3.09 4.13
C ILE A 312 -14.80 3.58 2.69
N ARG A 313 -15.82 3.43 1.84
CA ARG A 313 -15.84 3.90 0.43
C ARG A 313 -14.62 3.49 -0.39
N ARG A 314 -14.13 2.26 -0.20
CA ARG A 314 -13.05 1.69 -1.01
C ARG A 314 -13.61 1.03 -2.27
N LEU A 315 -12.84 1.02 -3.34
CA LEU A 315 -13.22 0.39 -4.60
C LEU A 315 -13.11 -1.14 -4.49
N PRO A 316 -14.23 -1.90 -4.47
CA PRO A 316 -14.19 -3.35 -4.44
C PRO A 316 -13.42 -3.94 -5.64
N VAL A 317 -12.72 -5.05 -5.44
CA VAL A 317 -12.07 -5.79 -6.55
C VAL A 317 -13.02 -6.77 -7.23
N ASN A 318 -14.20 -7.02 -6.67
CA ASN A 318 -15.23 -7.84 -7.30
C ASN A 318 -16.22 -6.92 -8.07
N PRO A 319 -16.24 -6.96 -9.44
CA PRO A 319 -17.11 -6.11 -10.25
C PRO A 319 -18.61 -6.28 -9.96
N ALA A 320 -19.04 -7.47 -9.54
CA ALA A 320 -20.47 -7.75 -9.30
C ALA A 320 -21.05 -6.93 -8.15
N VAL A 321 -20.19 -6.50 -7.20
CA VAL A 321 -20.62 -5.73 -6.02
C VAL A 321 -21.05 -4.31 -6.38
N TYR A 322 -20.56 -3.77 -7.51
CA TYR A 322 -20.93 -2.42 -7.96
C TYR A 322 -22.40 -2.28 -8.33
N ALA A 323 -23.12 -3.38 -8.61
CA ALA A 323 -24.57 -3.35 -8.77
C ALA A 323 -25.33 -2.86 -7.53
N LYS A 324 -24.69 -2.94 -6.34
CA LYS A 324 -25.22 -2.45 -5.06
C LYS A 324 -24.70 -1.06 -4.68
N ALA A 325 -23.72 -0.54 -5.41
CA ALA A 325 -23.18 0.79 -5.20
C ALA A 325 -24.13 1.86 -5.80
N GLY A 326 -24.09 3.06 -5.23
CA GLY A 326 -24.81 4.20 -5.83
C GLY A 326 -24.24 4.58 -7.20
N ALA A 327 -25.05 5.27 -8.03
CA ALA A 327 -24.65 5.66 -9.38
C ALA A 327 -23.37 6.52 -9.43
N ASP A 328 -23.11 7.28 -8.38
CA ASP A 328 -21.93 8.15 -8.27
C ASP A 328 -20.67 7.42 -7.75
N TYR A 329 -20.79 6.11 -7.47
CA TYR A 329 -19.66 5.34 -6.96
C TYR A 329 -18.68 5.02 -8.10
N PRO A 330 -17.40 5.43 -8.01
CA PRO A 330 -16.44 5.15 -9.06
C PRO A 330 -16.27 3.64 -9.25
N ASN A 331 -16.37 3.18 -10.50
CA ASN A 331 -16.17 1.77 -10.84
C ASN A 331 -14.90 1.62 -11.71
N PRO A 332 -13.80 1.11 -11.16
CA PRO A 332 -12.53 1.06 -11.89
C PRO A 332 -12.53 0.09 -13.08
N PHE A 333 -13.56 -0.74 -13.22
CA PHE A 333 -13.68 -1.67 -14.34
C PHE A 333 -14.43 -1.06 -15.55
N THR A 334 -15.24 -0.01 -15.34
CA THR A 334 -16.06 0.60 -16.38
C THR A 334 -15.81 2.09 -16.58
N ASP A 335 -15.28 2.79 -15.60
CA ASP A 335 -15.00 4.22 -15.67
C ASP A 335 -13.76 4.49 -16.54
N PRO A 336 -13.88 5.26 -17.64
CA PRO A 336 -12.76 5.53 -18.55
C PRO A 336 -11.56 6.23 -17.92
N ARG A 337 -11.74 6.89 -16.78
CA ARG A 337 -10.63 7.55 -16.06
C ARG A 337 -9.57 6.54 -15.63
N PHE A 338 -9.99 5.36 -15.15
CA PHE A 338 -9.07 4.31 -14.70
C PHE A 338 -8.32 3.63 -15.85
N GLN A 339 -8.89 3.65 -17.06
CA GLN A 339 -8.24 3.09 -18.27
C GLN A 339 -7.07 3.96 -18.78
N LYS A 340 -7.03 5.23 -18.38
CA LYS A 340 -6.00 6.21 -18.79
C LYS A 340 -4.90 6.38 -17.76
N MET A 341 -5.03 5.75 -16.59
CA MET A 341 -4.02 5.81 -15.53
C MET A 341 -2.73 5.13 -15.96
N ILE A 342 -1.60 5.61 -15.43
CA ILE A 342 -0.30 5.01 -15.75
C ILE A 342 -0.19 3.59 -15.18
N GLY A 343 0.57 2.74 -15.85
CA GLY A 343 1.02 1.47 -15.30
C GLY A 343 1.99 1.74 -14.15
N PHE A 344 1.81 1.04 -13.04
CA PHE A 344 2.70 1.14 -11.88
C PHE A 344 3.65 -0.05 -11.85
N ASP A 345 4.95 0.22 -11.82
CA ASP A 345 6.00 -0.78 -11.70
C ASP A 345 6.35 -0.96 -10.21
N VAL A 346 5.84 -2.04 -9.64
CA VAL A 346 6.02 -2.35 -8.21
C VAL A 346 7.46 -2.76 -7.89
N ASP A 347 8.13 -3.48 -8.78
CA ASP A 347 9.51 -3.92 -8.58
C ASP A 347 10.46 -2.72 -8.55
N LYS A 348 10.21 -1.73 -9.41
CA LYS A 348 10.93 -0.46 -9.40
C LYS A 348 10.69 0.32 -8.10
N SER A 349 9.44 0.38 -7.62
CA SER A 349 9.09 1.02 -6.36
C SER A 349 9.75 0.33 -5.18
N GLU A 350 9.60 -0.99 -5.04
CA GLU A 350 10.23 -1.80 -4.00
C GLU A 350 11.75 -1.61 -4.00
N GLY A 351 12.35 -1.71 -5.19
CA GLY A 351 13.79 -1.63 -5.35
C GLY A 351 14.41 -0.31 -4.88
N ARG A 352 13.66 0.78 -4.71
CA ARG A 352 14.17 2.09 -4.31
C ARG A 352 13.37 2.80 -3.19
N THR A 353 12.45 2.08 -2.53
CA THR A 353 11.59 2.65 -1.47
C THR A 353 12.37 3.42 -0.43
N ALA A 354 13.39 2.81 0.18
CA ALA A 354 14.17 3.46 1.23
C ALA A 354 14.93 4.70 0.72
N VAL A 355 15.40 4.67 -0.52
CA VAL A 355 16.10 5.80 -1.15
C VAL A 355 15.15 6.96 -1.41
N VAL A 356 13.99 6.70 -2.01
CA VAL A 356 12.98 7.72 -2.32
C VAL A 356 12.42 8.35 -1.04
N ASP A 357 12.11 7.53 -0.05
CA ASP A 357 11.61 7.99 1.24
C ASP A 357 12.63 8.88 1.96
N THR A 358 13.90 8.47 1.97
CA THR A 358 14.98 9.25 2.57
C THR A 358 15.26 10.54 1.79
N LEU A 359 15.22 10.52 0.46
CA LEU A 359 15.34 11.73 -0.36
C LEU A 359 14.23 12.73 0.00
N PHE A 360 12.98 12.27 0.10
CA PHE A 360 11.89 13.15 0.49
C PHE A 360 12.12 13.74 1.88
N ASP A 361 12.55 12.95 2.84
CA ASP A 361 12.79 13.43 4.21
C ASP A 361 13.94 14.43 4.26
N GLN A 362 15.08 14.13 3.65
CA GLN A 362 16.27 15.00 3.70
C GLN A 362 16.13 16.27 2.86
N LEU A 363 15.42 16.20 1.74
CA LEU A 363 15.28 17.35 0.84
C LEU A 363 14.03 18.19 1.15
N ILE A 364 12.97 17.58 1.71
CA ILE A 364 11.68 18.25 1.88
C ILE A 364 11.26 18.28 3.35
N SER A 365 11.03 17.11 4.00
CA SER A 365 10.46 17.07 5.35
C SER A 365 11.29 17.88 6.35
N PHE A 366 12.61 17.67 6.38
CA PHE A 366 13.53 18.33 7.32
C PHE A 366 14.02 19.70 6.87
N GLN A 367 13.71 20.09 5.64
CA GLN A 367 14.07 21.41 5.07
C GLN A 367 12.84 22.24 4.68
N LEU A 368 11.65 21.90 5.18
CA LEU A 368 10.40 22.49 4.73
C LEU A 368 10.40 24.02 4.86
N ASP A 369 10.85 24.54 6.00
CA ASP A 369 10.88 25.99 6.25
C ASP A 369 11.82 26.72 5.28
N ALA A 370 13.00 26.13 4.99
CA ALA A 370 13.94 26.70 4.03
C ALA A 370 13.33 26.71 2.62
N LEU A 371 12.74 25.58 2.20
CA LEU A 371 12.09 25.46 0.90
C LEU A 371 10.90 26.43 0.76
N LYS A 372 10.03 26.54 1.77
CA LYS A 372 8.94 27.52 1.81
C LYS A 372 9.45 28.95 1.73
N GLY A 373 10.54 29.26 2.45
CA GLY A 373 11.13 30.60 2.44
C GLY A 373 11.62 31.02 1.05
N VAL A 374 12.24 30.11 0.32
CA VAL A 374 12.64 30.34 -1.09
C VAL A 374 11.41 30.49 -1.97
N THR A 375 10.47 29.56 -1.89
CA THR A 375 9.26 29.54 -2.71
C THR A 375 8.44 30.80 -2.57
N LYS A 376 8.29 31.35 -1.33
CA LYS A 376 7.65 32.63 -1.11
C LYS A 376 8.29 33.74 -1.91
N THR A 377 9.64 33.84 -1.90
CA THR A 377 10.36 34.85 -2.66
C THR A 377 10.18 34.67 -4.16
N LEU A 378 10.19 33.43 -4.67
CA LEU A 378 9.92 33.14 -6.07
C LEU A 378 8.53 33.61 -6.50
N HIS A 379 7.51 33.39 -5.67
CA HIS A 379 6.14 33.88 -5.92
C HIS A 379 6.06 35.43 -5.95
N GLU A 380 6.83 36.10 -5.10
CA GLU A 380 6.94 37.57 -5.12
C GLU A 380 7.58 38.06 -6.41
N VAL A 381 8.64 37.39 -6.90
CA VAL A 381 9.29 37.67 -8.19
C VAL A 381 8.31 37.49 -9.34
N GLU A 382 7.59 36.38 -9.38
CA GLU A 382 6.57 36.11 -10.40
C GLU A 382 5.49 37.19 -10.44
N ALA A 383 5.00 37.59 -9.27
CA ALA A 383 4.01 38.66 -9.15
C ALA A 383 4.56 40.02 -9.65
N ALA A 384 5.84 40.29 -9.42
CA ALA A 384 6.50 41.52 -9.94
C ALA A 384 6.68 41.45 -11.47
N LEU A 385 7.16 40.32 -11.99
CA LEU A 385 7.35 40.09 -13.43
C LEU A 385 6.03 40.12 -14.21
N ALA A 386 4.93 39.67 -13.62
CA ALA A 386 3.60 39.77 -14.22
C ALA A 386 3.12 41.20 -14.40
N LYS A 387 3.58 42.13 -13.53
CA LYS A 387 3.27 43.58 -13.63
C LYS A 387 4.24 44.30 -14.58
N LYS A 388 5.51 43.97 -14.49
CA LYS A 388 6.58 44.58 -15.29
C LYS A 388 7.60 43.52 -15.72
N PRO A 389 7.56 43.06 -16.96
CA PRO A 389 8.54 42.09 -17.47
C PRO A 389 9.97 42.62 -17.37
N ASN A 390 10.89 41.75 -16.87
CA ASN A 390 12.32 42.05 -16.77
C ASN A 390 13.12 40.78 -17.08
N ALA A 391 13.92 40.80 -18.12
CA ALA A 391 14.65 39.63 -18.62
C ALA A 391 15.72 39.16 -17.60
N GLN A 392 16.41 40.05 -16.93
CA GLN A 392 17.42 39.70 -15.92
C GLN A 392 16.76 39.03 -14.71
N ALA A 393 15.66 39.60 -14.20
CA ALA A 393 14.93 39.02 -13.11
C ALA A 393 14.35 37.63 -13.46
N LYS A 394 13.89 37.46 -14.71
CA LYS A 394 13.43 36.17 -15.22
C LYS A 394 14.56 35.12 -15.28
N ALA A 395 15.74 35.48 -15.76
CA ALA A 395 16.89 34.59 -15.78
C ALA A 395 17.29 34.13 -14.36
N LEU A 396 17.35 35.07 -13.39
CA LEU A 396 17.66 34.75 -12.00
C LEU A 396 16.58 33.88 -11.33
N LEU A 397 15.31 34.10 -11.67
CA LEU A 397 14.19 33.25 -11.24
C LEU A 397 14.37 31.81 -11.74
N ASP A 398 14.73 31.63 -13.02
CA ASP A 398 14.94 30.33 -13.63
C ASP A 398 16.17 29.61 -13.05
N GLU A 399 17.26 30.35 -12.74
CA GLU A 399 18.41 29.82 -12.01
C GLU A 399 18.01 29.33 -10.61
N ALA A 400 17.23 30.10 -9.86
CA ALA A 400 16.75 29.73 -8.53
C ALA A 400 15.87 28.45 -8.57
N ARG A 401 14.98 28.34 -9.55
CA ARG A 401 14.16 27.13 -9.78
C ARG A 401 15.02 25.91 -10.12
N THR A 402 16.06 26.10 -10.96
CA THR A 402 17.00 25.03 -11.30
C THR A 402 17.73 24.51 -10.05
N LEU A 403 18.15 25.41 -9.16
CA LEU A 403 18.78 25.04 -7.88
C LEU A 403 17.82 24.26 -6.97
N ILE A 404 16.55 24.66 -6.88
CA ILE A 404 15.54 23.93 -6.11
C ILE A 404 15.33 22.53 -6.71
N ALA A 405 15.21 22.43 -8.03
CA ALA A 405 14.94 21.18 -8.73
C ALA A 405 16.08 20.17 -8.67
N ALA A 406 17.32 20.63 -8.43
CA ALA A 406 18.51 19.78 -8.43
C ALA A 406 18.39 18.61 -7.44
N MET A 407 18.87 17.43 -7.87
CA MET A 407 18.86 16.19 -7.08
C MET A 407 20.28 15.74 -6.74
N PRO A 408 20.54 15.19 -5.54
CA PRO A 408 21.87 14.70 -5.16
C PRO A 408 22.24 13.38 -5.85
N VAL A 409 21.27 12.68 -6.40
CA VAL A 409 21.47 11.39 -7.09
C VAL A 409 20.57 11.29 -8.32
N SER A 410 21.08 10.64 -9.36
CA SER A 410 20.31 10.27 -10.56
C SER A 410 19.40 9.05 -10.29
N GLU A 411 18.45 8.78 -11.19
CA GLU A 411 17.61 7.59 -11.11
C GLU A 411 18.43 6.28 -11.12
N ALA A 412 19.47 6.22 -11.94
CA ALA A 412 20.36 5.06 -12.00
C ALA A 412 21.09 4.82 -10.66
N GLN A 413 21.55 5.88 -10.00
CA GLN A 413 22.15 5.77 -8.67
C GLN A 413 21.14 5.37 -7.62
N ALA A 414 19.93 5.95 -7.65
CA ALA A 414 18.84 5.60 -6.72
C ALA A 414 18.43 4.12 -6.81
N SER A 415 18.53 3.54 -8.00
CA SER A 415 18.21 2.12 -8.27
C SER A 415 19.43 1.20 -8.12
N SER A 416 20.63 1.72 -7.81
CA SER A 416 21.83 0.91 -7.71
C SER A 416 21.83 0.03 -6.45
N ALA A 417 22.39 -1.19 -6.56
CA ALA A 417 22.56 -2.09 -5.43
C ALA A 417 23.46 -1.48 -4.33
N GLU A 418 24.42 -0.65 -4.73
CA GLU A 418 25.32 0.02 -3.80
C GLU A 418 24.57 1.00 -2.88
N LEU A 419 23.76 1.89 -3.46
CA LEU A 419 23.01 2.87 -2.68
C LEU A 419 21.91 2.20 -1.84
N ARG A 420 21.16 1.25 -2.44
CA ARG A 420 20.16 0.44 -1.70
C ARG A 420 20.81 -0.28 -0.51
N GLY A 421 22.02 -0.80 -0.69
CA GLY A 421 22.78 -1.46 0.36
C GLY A 421 23.04 -0.58 1.58
N ALA A 422 23.11 0.74 1.44
CA ALA A 422 23.25 1.67 2.56
C ALA A 422 22.01 1.67 3.49
N PHE A 423 20.83 1.34 2.98
CA PHE A 423 19.56 1.36 3.71
C PHE A 423 19.09 -0.02 4.18
N THR A 424 19.77 -1.12 3.82
CA THR A 424 19.36 -2.49 4.15
C THR A 424 20.24 -3.13 5.22
N GLY A 425 19.84 -3.03 6.50
CA GLY A 425 20.20 -3.84 7.67
C GLY A 425 21.67 -3.93 8.17
N GLY A 426 21.87 -3.92 9.50
CA GLY A 426 23.10 -4.18 10.24
C GLY A 426 23.80 -2.94 10.82
N LYS A 427 24.63 -3.10 11.89
CA LYS A 427 25.26 -1.98 12.62
C LYS A 427 26.22 -1.14 11.76
N GLU A 428 26.99 -1.76 10.87
CA GLU A 428 27.92 -1.04 9.99
C GLU A 428 27.19 -0.22 8.91
N LYS A 429 26.00 -0.68 8.50
CA LYS A 429 25.15 -0.02 7.51
C LYS A 429 24.45 1.20 8.08
N GLY A 430 24.15 1.24 9.38
CA GLY A 430 23.61 2.44 10.02
C GLY A 430 24.52 3.66 9.93
N ALA A 431 25.85 3.45 9.98
CA ALA A 431 26.84 4.53 9.80
C ALA A 431 26.81 5.07 8.35
N ARG A 432 26.76 4.15 7.34
CA ARG A 432 26.68 4.55 5.93
C ARG A 432 25.37 5.23 5.58
N GLN A 433 24.25 4.76 6.13
CA GLN A 433 22.95 5.44 5.99
C GLN A 433 23.02 6.87 6.54
N ALA A 434 23.53 7.04 7.77
CA ALA A 434 23.66 8.35 8.39
C ALA A 434 24.60 9.29 7.58
N GLU A 435 25.65 8.75 6.98
CA GLU A 435 26.53 9.51 6.09
C GLU A 435 25.78 10.01 4.84
N VAL A 436 25.04 9.13 4.15
CA VAL A 436 24.24 9.47 2.97
C VAL A 436 23.18 10.50 3.33
N GLU A 437 22.45 10.31 4.43
CA GLU A 437 21.46 11.26 4.93
C GLU A 437 22.06 12.64 5.21
N ALA A 438 23.23 12.69 5.87
CA ALA A 438 23.95 13.94 6.15
C ALA A 438 24.40 14.66 4.87
N GLN A 439 24.89 13.91 3.88
CA GLN A 439 25.27 14.45 2.56
C GLN A 439 24.05 15.05 1.85
N TRP A 440 22.91 14.37 1.83
CA TRP A 440 21.70 14.88 1.17
C TRP A 440 21.09 16.08 1.91
N ALA A 441 21.11 16.05 3.24
CA ALA A 441 20.70 17.21 4.03
C ALA A 441 21.60 18.43 3.78
N SER A 442 22.92 18.24 3.66
CA SER A 442 23.85 19.34 3.31
C SER A 442 23.59 19.87 1.91
N PHE A 443 23.43 18.96 0.94
CA PHE A 443 23.07 19.31 -0.43
C PHE A 443 21.82 20.19 -0.48
N ALA A 444 20.75 19.80 0.23
CA ALA A 444 19.51 20.56 0.25
C ALA A 444 19.70 21.95 0.84
N ARG A 445 20.35 22.06 2.00
CA ARG A 445 20.64 23.36 2.65
C ARG A 445 21.42 24.30 1.72
N ASP A 446 22.48 23.79 1.09
CA ASP A 446 23.33 24.57 0.21
C ASP A 446 22.57 25.07 -1.03
N HIS A 447 21.77 24.19 -1.65
CA HIS A 447 21.01 24.52 -2.84
C HIS A 447 19.87 25.50 -2.51
N TYR A 448 19.17 25.34 -1.39
CA TYR A 448 18.10 26.26 -0.98
C TYR A 448 18.65 27.61 -0.56
N ALA A 449 19.82 27.67 0.08
CA ALA A 449 20.47 28.94 0.39
C ALA A 449 20.89 29.69 -0.87
N LYS A 450 21.49 29.01 -1.86
CA LYS A 450 21.84 29.60 -3.16
C LYS A 450 20.60 30.02 -3.96
N ALA A 451 19.55 29.18 -3.96
CA ALA A 451 18.29 29.50 -4.63
C ALA A 451 17.63 30.74 -4.02
N LYS A 452 17.67 30.86 -2.67
CA LYS A 452 17.16 32.04 -1.96
C LYS A 452 17.90 33.31 -2.35
N ALA A 453 19.23 33.28 -2.38
CA ALA A 453 20.05 34.41 -2.80
C ALA A 453 19.69 34.85 -4.23
N LYS A 454 19.57 33.88 -5.17
CA LYS A 454 19.15 34.17 -6.57
C LYS A 454 17.73 34.74 -6.66
N ALA A 455 16.80 34.23 -5.87
CA ALA A 455 15.44 34.74 -5.82
C ALA A 455 15.39 36.18 -5.26
N GLU A 456 16.20 36.51 -4.25
CA GLU A 456 16.31 37.86 -3.69
C GLU A 456 16.97 38.84 -4.70
N GLU A 457 17.98 38.38 -5.45
CA GLU A 457 18.57 39.16 -6.56
C GLU A 457 17.51 39.42 -7.64
N ALA A 458 16.75 38.38 -8.04
CA ALA A 458 15.67 38.49 -9.00
C ALA A 458 14.59 39.49 -8.54
N LEU A 459 14.23 39.45 -7.26
CA LEU A 459 13.23 40.38 -6.69
C LEU A 459 13.70 41.82 -6.71
N LYS A 460 14.99 42.08 -6.43
CA LYS A 460 15.60 43.42 -6.56
C LYS A 460 15.60 43.92 -8.00
N ALA A 461 15.92 43.04 -8.98
CA ALA A 461 15.92 43.38 -10.36
C ALA A 461 14.50 43.60 -10.94
N ALA A 462 13.48 42.96 -10.39
CA ALA A 462 12.08 43.08 -10.82
C ALA A 462 11.35 44.33 -10.28
N ARG A 463 11.87 44.97 -9.24
CA ARG A 463 11.34 46.24 -8.65
C ARG A 463 11.88 47.43 -9.40
#